data_ae02888ecb79ff0cdf5874900953f543
#
_entry.id   ae02888ecb79ff0cdf5874900953f543
#
_cell.length_a   1.000
_cell.length_b   1.000
_cell.length_c   1.000
_cell.angle_alpha   90.00
_cell.angle_beta   90.00
_cell.angle_gamma   90.00
#
_symmetry.space_group_name_H-M   'P 1'
#
loop_
_entity.id
_entity.type
_entity.pdbx_description
1 polymer ?
#
loop_
_entity_poly.entity_id
_entity_poly.type
_entity_poly.pdbx_seq_one_letter_code
_entity_poly.pdbx_strand_id
1 'polypeptide(L)'
;MDYILEKHPDAGGIYAANGDAVQLALETLERNKKKAHIVGYDANENELEALKEGKIDALVLQNPFGMGYAAVIASARAALSMGNEAFVDTGYTWLTKKNLEDENIQKLLY
;
A
#
# COMPACT_ATOMS: atom_id res chain seq x y z
N MET A 1 -1.81 -10.67 14.88
CA MET A 1 -0.63 -11.11 14.08
C MET A 1 0.08 -12.30 14.71
N ASP A 2 0.34 -12.32 16.04
CA ASP A 2 1.02 -13.45 16.69
C ASP A 2 0.41 -14.81 16.37
N TYR A 3 -0.91 -14.94 16.44
CA TYR A 3 -1.62 -16.17 16.08
C TYR A 3 -1.32 -16.64 14.64
N ILE A 4 -1.19 -15.71 13.69
CA ILE A 4 -0.85 -16.03 12.30
C ILE A 4 0.57 -16.60 12.21
N LEU A 5 1.54 -15.96 12.88
CA LEU A 5 2.92 -16.43 12.92
C LEU A 5 3.10 -17.75 13.69
N GLU A 6 2.21 -18.04 14.63
CA GLU A 6 2.17 -19.31 15.33
C GLU A 6 1.68 -20.45 14.43
N LYS A 7 0.67 -20.17 13.61
CA LYS A 7 0.11 -21.12 12.64
C LYS A 7 1.00 -21.32 11.41
N HIS A 8 1.76 -20.30 11.04
CA HIS A 8 2.65 -20.28 9.89
C HIS A 8 4.08 -19.87 10.29
N PRO A 9 4.78 -20.73 11.08
CA PRO A 9 6.10 -20.39 11.63
C PRO A 9 7.19 -20.25 10.56
N ASP A 10 6.96 -20.81 9.38
CA ASP A 10 7.82 -20.83 8.20
C ASP A 10 7.44 -19.80 7.15
N ALA A 11 6.48 -18.92 7.44
CA ALA A 11 6.10 -17.85 6.50
C ALA A 11 7.29 -16.92 6.24
N GLY A 12 7.76 -16.89 4.99
CA GLY A 12 8.87 -16.04 4.53
C GLY A 12 8.45 -14.64 4.11
N GLY A 13 7.16 -14.37 3.97
CA GLY A 13 6.63 -13.07 3.54
C GLY A 13 5.25 -12.77 4.08
N ILE A 14 4.98 -11.46 4.20
CA ILE A 14 3.72 -10.90 4.69
C ILE A 14 3.26 -9.84 3.69
N TYR A 15 2.03 -9.96 3.20
CA TYR A 15 1.34 -8.87 2.53
C TYR A 15 0.40 -8.20 3.54
N ALA A 16 0.64 -6.92 3.79
CA ALA A 16 -0.13 -6.11 4.71
C ALA A 16 -1.01 -5.13 3.93
N ALA A 17 -2.33 -5.32 3.98
CA ALA A 17 -3.30 -4.67 3.09
C ALA A 17 -3.65 -3.21 3.47
N ASN A 18 -3.04 -2.64 4.50
CA ASN A 18 -3.16 -1.24 4.91
C ASN A 18 -2.03 -0.89 5.90
N GLY A 19 -1.88 0.40 6.21
CA GLY A 19 -0.83 0.91 7.09
C GLY A 19 -0.85 0.33 8.50
N ASP A 20 -2.03 0.15 9.11
CA ASP A 20 -2.15 -0.45 10.44
C ASP A 20 -1.64 -1.90 10.45
N ALA A 21 -1.93 -2.65 9.38
CA ALA A 21 -1.45 -4.02 9.22
C ALA A 21 0.08 -4.06 9.00
N VAL A 22 0.65 -3.09 8.30
CA VAL A 22 2.11 -2.96 8.15
C VAL A 22 2.76 -2.73 9.51
N GLN A 23 2.27 -1.75 10.27
CA GLN A 23 2.80 -1.44 11.60
C GLN A 23 2.71 -2.66 12.52
N LEU A 24 1.56 -3.33 12.55
CA LEU A 24 1.38 -4.54 13.34
C LEU A 24 2.32 -5.68 12.92
N ALA A 25 2.60 -5.82 11.62
CA ALA A 25 3.54 -6.81 11.12
C ALA A 25 4.97 -6.52 11.62
N LEU A 26 5.42 -5.26 11.48
CA LEU A 26 6.74 -4.83 11.94
C LEU A 26 6.93 -5.09 13.44
N GLU A 27 6.00 -4.62 14.28
CA GLU A 27 6.06 -4.80 15.74
C GLU A 27 6.04 -6.28 16.14
N THR A 28 5.24 -7.10 15.46
CA THR A 28 5.12 -8.51 15.77
C THR A 28 6.38 -9.28 15.39
N LEU A 29 6.98 -8.99 14.22
CA LEU A 29 8.24 -9.60 13.82
C LEU A 29 9.38 -9.21 14.74
N GLU A 30 9.48 -7.95 15.14
CA GLU A 30 10.48 -7.46 16.07
C GLU A 30 10.36 -8.14 17.44
N ARG A 31 9.15 -8.16 18.03
CA ARG A 31 8.87 -8.78 19.31
C ARG A 31 9.21 -10.27 19.32
N ASN A 32 8.91 -10.97 18.22
CA ASN A 32 9.18 -12.41 18.09
C ASN A 32 10.59 -12.71 17.56
N LYS A 33 11.42 -11.69 17.30
CA LYS A 33 12.77 -11.81 16.71
C LYS A 33 12.76 -12.64 15.41
N LYS A 34 11.70 -12.52 14.62
CA LYS A 34 11.53 -13.16 13.32
C LYS A 34 11.85 -12.19 12.20
N LYS A 35 12.22 -12.73 11.04
CA LYS A 35 12.40 -11.96 9.81
C LYS A 35 11.45 -12.53 8.74
N ALA A 36 10.78 -11.65 8.03
CA ALA A 36 9.99 -11.98 6.85
C ALA A 36 10.04 -10.79 5.88
N HIS A 37 9.85 -11.04 4.61
CA HIS A 37 9.64 -9.99 3.62
C HIS A 37 8.28 -9.33 3.85
N ILE A 38 8.22 -8.00 3.81
CA ILE A 38 6.98 -7.25 3.98
C ILE A 38 6.69 -6.46 2.70
N VAL A 39 5.50 -6.68 2.15
CA VAL A 39 4.89 -5.81 1.15
C VAL A 39 3.68 -5.15 1.79
N GLY A 40 3.70 -3.83 1.85
CA GLY A 40 2.62 -3.04 2.42
C GLY A 40 1.72 -2.40 1.36
N TYR A 41 0.71 -1.70 1.81
CA TYR A 41 -0.27 -0.97 1.00
C TYR A 41 -0.44 0.44 1.56
N ASP A 42 -0.49 1.45 0.69
CA ASP A 42 -0.38 2.87 0.98
C ASP A 42 1.07 3.32 1.29
N ALA A 43 1.27 4.57 1.69
CA ALA A 43 2.60 5.12 2.02
C ALA A 43 2.47 6.32 2.97
N ASN A 44 2.14 6.05 4.22
CA ASN A 44 2.24 7.07 5.25
C ASN A 44 3.72 7.29 5.67
N GLU A 45 3.98 8.29 6.48
CA GLU A 45 5.34 8.66 6.90
C GLU A 45 6.09 7.49 7.56
N ASN A 46 5.42 6.71 8.43
CA ASN A 46 6.03 5.58 9.12
C ASN A 46 6.42 4.46 8.15
N GLU A 47 5.58 4.19 7.16
CA GLU A 47 5.84 3.19 6.12
C GLU A 47 6.98 3.61 5.20
N LEU A 48 7.04 4.90 4.84
CA LEU A 48 8.14 5.45 4.04
C LEU A 48 9.47 5.39 4.79
N GLU A 49 9.48 5.67 6.10
CA GLU A 49 10.65 5.53 6.93
C GLU A 49 11.09 4.07 7.03
N ALA A 50 10.15 3.16 7.29
CA ALA A 50 10.43 1.73 7.34
C ALA A 50 10.96 1.17 6.00
N LEU A 51 10.48 1.70 4.87
CA LEU A 51 10.99 1.37 3.54
C LEU A 51 12.43 1.89 3.34
N LYS A 52 12.72 3.12 3.74
CA LYS A 52 14.08 3.72 3.72
C LYS A 52 15.07 2.92 4.56
N GLU A 53 14.64 2.48 5.73
CA GLU A 53 15.44 1.66 6.63
C GLU A 53 15.59 0.20 6.16
N GLY A 54 14.81 -0.21 5.16
CA GLY A 54 14.82 -1.60 4.65
C GLY A 54 14.09 -2.59 5.54
N LYS A 55 13.21 -2.12 6.42
CA LYS A 55 12.31 -2.96 7.23
C LYS A 55 11.11 -3.48 6.43
N ILE A 56 10.77 -2.80 5.34
CA ILE A 56 9.77 -3.17 4.36
C ILE A 56 10.45 -3.28 3.00
N ASP A 57 10.06 -4.25 2.19
CA ASP A 57 10.65 -4.46 0.87
C ASP A 57 10.00 -3.60 -0.21
N ALA A 58 8.68 -3.43 -0.13
CA ALA A 58 7.92 -2.65 -1.10
C ALA A 58 6.59 -2.17 -0.53
N LEU A 59 6.02 -1.14 -1.18
CA LEU A 59 4.67 -0.62 -0.93
C LEU A 59 3.90 -0.54 -2.24
N VAL A 60 2.62 -0.81 -2.18
CA VAL A 60 1.67 -0.58 -3.28
C VAL A 60 0.98 0.75 -3.05
N LEU A 61 1.27 1.73 -3.89
CA LEU A 61 0.61 3.04 -3.85
C LEU A 61 -0.64 3.03 -4.71
N GLN A 62 -1.73 3.51 -4.18
CA GLN A 62 -2.94 3.82 -4.93
C GLN A 62 -2.75 5.10 -5.75
N ASN A 63 -3.70 5.39 -6.63
CA ASN A 63 -3.80 6.64 -7.35
C ASN A 63 -5.01 7.45 -6.85
N PRO A 64 -4.93 8.13 -5.71
CA PRO A 64 -6.08 8.84 -5.12
C PRO A 64 -6.57 9.99 -6.00
N PHE A 65 -5.69 10.64 -6.75
CA PHE A 65 -6.07 11.65 -7.73
C PHE A 65 -6.96 11.04 -8.84
N GLY A 66 -6.51 9.94 -9.43
CA GLY A 66 -7.29 9.22 -10.46
C GLY A 66 -8.62 8.71 -9.91
N MET A 67 -8.64 8.20 -8.69
CA MET A 67 -9.86 7.75 -8.02
C MET A 67 -10.85 8.90 -7.84
N GLY A 68 -10.41 10.04 -7.31
CA GLY A 68 -11.24 11.23 -7.11
C GLY A 68 -11.75 11.79 -8.44
N TYR A 69 -10.88 11.90 -9.45
CA TYR A 69 -11.26 12.35 -10.79
C TYR A 69 -12.33 11.45 -11.41
N ALA A 70 -12.12 10.14 -11.40
CA ALA A 70 -13.08 9.18 -11.93
C ALA A 70 -14.43 9.23 -11.19
N ALA A 71 -14.41 9.40 -9.86
CA ALA A 71 -15.62 9.53 -9.05
C ALA A 71 -16.44 10.78 -9.43
N VAL A 72 -15.79 11.93 -9.64
CA VAL A 72 -16.46 13.16 -10.07
C VAL A 72 -17.09 12.98 -11.46
N ILE A 73 -16.36 12.42 -12.42
CA ILE A 73 -16.88 12.15 -13.77
C ILE A 73 -18.08 11.18 -13.71
N ALA A 74 -17.97 10.10 -12.96
CA ALA A 74 -19.08 9.14 -12.81
C ALA A 74 -20.31 9.78 -12.17
N SER A 75 -20.13 10.62 -11.16
CA SER A 75 -21.22 11.37 -10.50
C SER A 75 -21.92 12.33 -11.45
N ALA A 76 -21.15 13.08 -12.25
CA ALA A 76 -21.70 14.01 -13.26
C ALA A 76 -22.50 13.25 -14.33
N ARG A 77 -21.96 12.14 -14.83
CA ARG A 77 -22.67 11.28 -15.80
C ARG A 77 -23.97 10.71 -15.24
N ALA A 78 -23.93 10.26 -13.98
CA ALA A 78 -25.15 9.78 -13.30
C ALA A 78 -26.20 10.86 -13.15
N ALA A 79 -25.83 12.09 -12.78
CA ALA A 79 -26.72 13.24 -12.68
C ALA A 79 -27.38 13.62 -14.02
N LEU A 80 -26.69 13.39 -15.11
CA LEU A 80 -27.18 13.62 -16.48
C LEU A 80 -27.89 12.40 -17.08
N SER A 81 -28.19 11.37 -16.30
CA SER A 81 -28.76 10.10 -16.74
C SER A 81 -27.96 9.40 -17.85
N MET A 82 -26.67 9.63 -17.88
CA MET A 82 -25.71 8.95 -18.77
C MET A 82 -25.24 7.65 -18.14
N GLY A 83 -24.95 6.65 -18.96
CA GLY A 83 -24.37 5.40 -18.48
C GLY A 83 -22.96 5.58 -17.91
N ASN A 84 -22.60 4.77 -16.93
CA ASN A 84 -21.25 4.67 -16.36
C ASN A 84 -20.70 3.26 -16.61
N GLU A 85 -19.35 3.16 -16.60
CA GLU A 85 -18.69 1.88 -16.51
C GLU A 85 -18.87 1.28 -15.11
N ALA A 86 -19.02 -0.04 -15.04
CA ALA A 86 -19.20 -0.75 -13.77
C ALA A 86 -17.87 -0.79 -12.96
N PHE A 87 -16.74 -0.63 -13.65
CA PHE A 87 -15.40 -0.69 -13.07
C PHE A 87 -14.48 0.30 -13.78
N VAL A 88 -13.71 1.06 -13.00
CA VAL A 88 -12.68 1.97 -13.51
C VAL A 88 -11.36 1.64 -12.83
N ASP A 89 -10.40 1.11 -13.59
CA ASP A 89 -9.05 0.89 -13.10
C ASP A 89 -8.29 2.23 -13.03
N THR A 90 -7.93 2.64 -11.84
CA THR A 90 -7.16 3.87 -11.61
C THR A 90 -5.65 3.63 -11.50
N GLY A 91 -5.22 2.37 -11.66
CA GLY A 91 -3.83 1.95 -11.59
C GLY A 91 -3.24 1.96 -10.18
N TYR A 92 -2.01 1.49 -10.09
CA TYR A 92 -1.20 1.51 -8.88
C TYR A 92 0.27 1.77 -9.22
N THR A 93 1.07 2.13 -8.23
CA THR A 93 2.51 2.28 -8.37
C THR A 93 3.23 1.38 -7.38
N TRP A 94 4.23 0.64 -7.88
CA TRP A 94 5.10 -0.20 -7.07
C TRP A 94 6.25 0.64 -6.53
N LEU A 95 6.26 0.87 -5.21
CA LEU A 95 7.28 1.65 -4.52
C LEU A 95 8.28 0.73 -3.83
N THR A 96 9.55 1.00 -4.04
CA THR A 96 10.68 0.33 -3.40
C THR A 96 11.72 1.36 -2.99
N LYS A 97 12.68 0.98 -2.15
CA LYS A 97 13.81 1.85 -1.83
C LYS A 97 14.57 2.35 -3.06
N LYS A 98 14.57 1.59 -4.17
CA LYS A 98 15.32 1.93 -5.39
C LYS A 98 14.69 3.08 -6.18
N ASN A 99 13.37 3.20 -6.16
CA ASN A 99 12.63 4.21 -6.92
C ASN A 99 11.96 5.28 -6.05
N LEU A 100 12.18 5.23 -4.74
CA LEU A 100 11.60 6.19 -3.80
C LEU A 100 11.94 7.65 -4.14
N GLU A 101 13.15 7.90 -4.64
CA GLU A 101 13.61 9.25 -4.98
C GLU A 101 13.25 9.69 -6.41
N ASP A 102 12.51 8.89 -7.18
CA ASP A 102 12.03 9.28 -8.50
C ASP A 102 11.02 10.42 -8.39
N GLU A 103 11.24 11.51 -9.13
CA GLU A 103 10.41 12.73 -9.09
C GLU A 103 8.93 12.46 -9.41
N ASN A 104 8.64 11.48 -10.28
CA ASN A 104 7.25 11.14 -10.61
C ASN A 104 6.59 10.38 -9.46
N ILE A 105 7.34 9.57 -8.75
CA ILE A 105 6.86 8.86 -7.57
C ILE A 105 6.66 9.82 -6.40
N GLN A 106 7.61 10.74 -6.18
CA GLN A 106 7.48 11.75 -5.13
C GLN A 106 6.21 12.61 -5.25
N LYS A 107 5.74 12.85 -6.47
CA LYS A 107 4.47 13.55 -6.73
C LYS A 107 3.22 12.76 -6.37
N LEU A 108 3.33 11.45 -6.19
CA LEU A 108 2.24 10.56 -5.77
C LEU A 108 2.18 10.38 -4.26
N LEU A 109 3.23 10.76 -3.54
CA LEU A 109 3.29 10.73 -2.07
C LEU A 109 2.57 11.97 -1.52
N TYR A 110 1.66 11.79 -0.59
CA TYR A 110 0.81 12.82 -0.01
C TYR A 110 0.80 12.73 1.52
#